data_02f061c6dd12dabac7aa3dcc073f5f84
#
_entry.id   02f061c6dd12dabac7aa3dcc073f5f84
#
_cell.length_a   1.000
_cell.length_b   1.000
_cell.length_c   1.000
_cell.angle_alpha   90.00
_cell.angle_beta   90.00
_cell.angle_gamma   90.00
#
_symmetry.space_group_name_H-M   'P 1'
#
loop_
_entity.id
_entity.type
_entity.pdbx_description
1 polymer ?
#
loop_
_entity_poly.entity_id
_entity_poly.type
_entity_poly.pdbx_seq_one_letter_code
_entity_poly.pdbx_strand_id
1 'polypeptide(L)'
;MTPLEKTEAFFDELVTHYGEGKDREIRAAAKLMLVALAKFKEHGSPRGIELADEYLNLIKYDPEKFERILQANRSHSDDNWLA
;
A
#
# COMPACT_ATOMS: atom_id res chain seq x y z
N MET A 1 10.55 4.38 12.94
CA MET A 1 9.43 3.84 12.13
C MET A 1 9.64 4.18 10.67
N THR A 2 9.62 3.18 9.82
CA THR A 2 9.75 3.40 8.38
C THR A 2 8.45 3.98 7.80
N PRO A 3 8.51 4.59 6.63
CA PRO A 3 7.29 5.07 5.97
C PRO A 3 6.23 3.99 5.80
N LEU A 4 6.61 2.76 5.46
CA LEU A 4 5.63 1.69 5.35
C LEU A 4 4.99 1.37 6.69
N GLU A 5 5.79 1.28 7.76
CA GLU A 5 5.26 1.04 9.10
C GLU A 5 4.28 2.14 9.52
N LYS A 6 4.60 3.38 9.18
CA LYS A 6 3.72 4.50 9.47
C LYS A 6 2.40 4.37 8.71
N THR A 7 2.48 3.94 7.46
CA THR A 7 1.28 3.71 6.66
C THR A 7 0.45 2.57 7.23
N GLU A 8 1.11 1.51 7.67
CA GLU A 8 0.41 0.40 8.31
C GLU A 8 -0.30 0.84 9.60
N ALA A 9 0.32 1.75 10.35
CA ALA A 9 -0.32 2.29 11.55
C ALA A 9 -1.59 3.09 11.20
N PHE A 10 -1.57 3.84 10.11
CA PHE A 10 -2.77 4.51 9.62
C PHE A 10 -3.86 3.53 9.24
N PHE A 11 -3.48 2.42 8.61
CA PHE A 11 -4.44 1.38 8.28
C PHE A 11 -5.11 0.86 9.56
N ASP A 12 -4.33 0.60 10.59
CA ASP A 12 -4.87 0.10 11.87
C ASP A 12 -5.85 1.10 12.49
N GLU A 13 -5.55 2.39 12.39
CA GLU A 13 -6.45 3.44 12.87
C GLU A 13 -7.78 3.43 12.10
N LEU A 14 -7.71 3.25 10.79
CA LEU A 14 -8.92 3.17 9.97
C LEU A 14 -9.74 1.94 10.31
N VAL A 15 -9.09 0.81 10.52
CA VAL A 15 -9.78 -0.40 10.91
C VAL A 15 -10.54 -0.17 12.22
N THR A 16 -9.90 0.47 13.18
CA THR A 16 -10.55 0.80 14.46
C THR A 16 -11.75 1.71 14.24
N HIS A 17 -11.65 2.66 13.33
CA HIS A 17 -12.75 3.57 13.01
C HIS A 17 -13.99 2.81 12.53
N TYR A 18 -13.82 1.72 11.77
CA TYR A 18 -14.95 0.95 11.28
C TYR A 18 -15.57 0.02 12.33
N GLY A 19 -14.97 -0.07 13.49
CA GLY A 19 -15.54 -0.85 14.58
C GLY A 19 -15.45 -2.35 14.37
N GLU A 20 -16.56 -3.06 14.55
CA GLU A 20 -16.54 -4.52 14.59
C GLU A 20 -17.06 -5.21 13.33
N GLY A 21 -17.18 -4.55 12.24
CA GLY A 21 -17.69 -5.16 11.01
C GLY A 21 -16.72 -6.22 10.47
N LYS A 22 -17.27 -7.24 9.79
CA LYS A 22 -16.45 -8.27 9.18
C LYS A 22 -15.55 -7.76 8.08
N ASP A 23 -15.99 -6.70 7.42
CA ASP A 23 -15.29 -6.17 6.25
C ASP A 23 -14.42 -4.96 6.58
N ARG A 24 -14.18 -4.71 7.86
CA ARG A 24 -13.47 -3.50 8.26
C ARG A 24 -12.08 -3.38 7.65
N GLU A 25 -11.34 -4.48 7.58
CA GLU A 25 -10.00 -4.46 6.99
C GLU A 25 -10.08 -4.17 5.49
N ILE A 26 -11.02 -4.79 4.80
CA ILE A 26 -11.19 -4.55 3.37
C ILE A 26 -11.64 -3.12 3.10
N ARG A 27 -12.52 -2.60 3.92
CA ARG A 27 -13.01 -1.22 3.79
C ARG A 27 -11.89 -0.22 4.02
N ALA A 28 -11.08 -0.44 5.04
CA ALA A 28 -9.92 0.41 5.32
C ALA A 28 -8.92 0.36 4.18
N ALA A 29 -8.62 -0.83 3.69
CA ALA A 29 -7.69 -0.99 2.58
C ALA A 29 -8.21 -0.32 1.31
N ALA A 30 -9.51 -0.43 1.04
CA ALA A 30 -10.11 0.20 -0.12
C ALA A 30 -9.99 1.72 -0.07
N LYS A 31 -10.15 2.32 1.12
CA LYS A 31 -9.99 3.77 1.27
C LYS A 31 -8.56 4.21 1.04
N LEU A 32 -7.60 3.45 1.58
CA LEU A 32 -6.20 3.76 1.34
C LEU A 32 -5.86 3.64 -0.13
N MET A 33 -6.36 2.61 -0.78
CA MET A 33 -6.12 2.42 -2.21
C MET A 33 -6.72 3.55 -3.03
N LEU A 34 -7.93 3.98 -2.71
CA LEU A 34 -8.59 5.08 -3.41
C LEU A 34 -7.76 6.36 -3.30
N VAL A 35 -7.29 6.68 -2.10
CA VAL A 35 -6.47 7.87 -1.89
C VAL A 35 -5.14 7.72 -2.61
N ALA A 36 -4.52 6.55 -2.54
CA ALA A 36 -3.25 6.32 -3.23
C ALA A 36 -3.39 6.54 -4.74
N LEU A 37 -4.44 6.00 -5.33
CA LEU A 37 -4.68 6.17 -6.76
C LEU A 37 -4.95 7.64 -7.11
N ALA A 38 -5.69 8.35 -6.27
CA ALA A 38 -5.92 9.78 -6.47
C ALA A 38 -4.61 10.56 -6.44
N LYS A 39 -3.72 10.21 -5.51
CA LYS A 39 -2.42 10.87 -5.41
C LYS A 39 -1.52 10.55 -6.60
N PHE A 40 -1.56 9.32 -7.09
CA PHE A 40 -0.84 8.98 -8.32
C PHE A 40 -1.35 9.80 -9.50
N LYS A 41 -2.66 10.01 -9.59
CA LYS A 41 -3.22 10.83 -10.65
C LYS A 41 -2.78 12.28 -10.54
N GLU A 42 -2.75 12.82 -9.32
CA GLU A 42 -2.37 14.23 -9.10
C GLU A 42 -0.88 14.48 -9.31
N HIS A 43 -0.03 13.56 -8.87
CA HIS A 43 1.41 13.81 -8.78
C HIS A 43 2.27 12.86 -9.58
N GLY A 44 1.79 11.67 -9.83
CA GLY A 44 2.62 10.61 -10.34
C GLY A 44 2.62 10.42 -11.82
N SER A 45 1.69 11.01 -12.52
CA SER A 45 1.52 10.83 -13.95
C SER A 45 1.51 9.32 -14.33
N PRO A 46 1.85 8.94 -15.55
CA PRO A 46 1.76 7.53 -15.96
C PRO A 46 2.54 6.56 -15.07
N ARG A 47 3.66 7.01 -14.53
CA ARG A 47 4.50 6.13 -13.71
C ARG A 47 3.80 5.63 -12.44
N GLY A 48 2.99 6.47 -11.83
CA GLY A 48 2.25 6.04 -10.63
C GLY A 48 1.26 4.93 -10.93
N ILE A 49 0.55 5.06 -12.05
CA ILE A 49 -0.42 4.04 -12.46
C ILE A 49 0.30 2.74 -12.84
N GLU A 50 1.45 2.86 -13.52
CA GLU A 50 2.25 1.69 -13.85
C GLU A 50 2.70 0.95 -12.60
N LEU A 51 3.08 1.67 -11.57
CA LEU A 51 3.49 1.06 -10.31
C LEU A 51 2.33 0.32 -9.65
N ALA A 52 1.13 0.88 -9.69
CA ALA A 52 -0.06 0.22 -9.16
C ALA A 52 -0.34 -1.09 -9.90
N ASP A 53 -0.24 -1.06 -11.23
CA ASP A 53 -0.40 -2.25 -12.05
C ASP A 53 0.64 -3.31 -11.71
N GLU A 54 1.88 -2.88 -11.53
CA GLU A 54 2.96 -3.79 -11.18
C GLU A 54 2.68 -4.51 -9.86
N TYR A 55 2.24 -3.78 -8.85
CA TYR A 55 1.94 -4.38 -7.55
C TYR A 55 0.76 -5.36 -7.66
N LEU A 56 -0.26 -5.01 -8.42
CA LEU A 56 -1.39 -5.91 -8.61
C LEU A 56 -0.96 -7.19 -9.32
N ASN A 57 -0.11 -7.07 -10.32
CA ASN A 57 0.42 -8.24 -11.02
C ASN A 57 1.27 -9.12 -10.13
N LEU A 58 2.05 -8.51 -9.23
CA LEU A 58 2.83 -9.29 -8.27
C LEU A 58 1.93 -10.11 -7.35
N ILE A 59 0.87 -9.50 -6.85
CA ILE A 59 -0.07 -10.23 -5.99
C ILE A 59 -0.67 -11.42 -6.72
N LYS A 60 -1.01 -11.23 -8.00
CA LYS A 60 -1.65 -12.29 -8.80
C LYS A 60 -0.70 -13.39 -9.24
N TYR A 61 0.52 -13.04 -9.59
CA TYR A 61 1.42 -13.96 -10.31
C TYR A 61 2.73 -14.26 -9.60
N ASP A 62 3.13 -13.44 -8.64
CA ASP A 62 4.38 -13.65 -7.89
C ASP A 62 4.25 -13.10 -6.48
N PRO A 63 3.37 -13.67 -5.66
CA PRO A 63 3.13 -13.14 -4.32
C PRO A 63 4.35 -13.20 -3.40
N GLU A 64 5.30 -14.10 -3.66
CA GLU A 64 6.51 -14.15 -2.87
C GLU A 64 7.38 -12.91 -3.07
N LYS A 65 7.46 -12.44 -4.32
CA LYS A 65 8.19 -11.21 -4.60
C LYS A 65 7.50 -10.02 -3.94
N PHE A 66 6.18 -9.98 -3.98
CA PHE A 66 5.42 -8.93 -3.32
C PHE A 66 5.75 -8.89 -1.83
N GLU A 67 5.79 -10.05 -1.18
CA GLU A 67 6.12 -10.14 0.23
C GLU A 67 7.53 -9.65 0.52
N ARG A 68 8.48 -9.96 -0.35
CA ARG A 68 9.86 -9.48 -0.19
C ARG A 68 9.93 -7.95 -0.26
N ILE A 69 9.15 -7.34 -1.14
CA ILE A 69 9.09 -5.88 -1.24
C ILE A 69 8.53 -5.29 0.06
N LEU A 70 7.46 -5.89 0.60
CA LEU A 70 6.90 -5.45 1.87
C LEU A 70 7.94 -5.51 2.99
N GLN A 71 8.63 -6.64 3.11
CA GLN A 71 9.61 -6.81 4.17
C GLN A 71 10.79 -5.85 4.03
N ALA A 72 11.24 -5.62 2.81
CA ALA A 72 12.31 -4.65 2.56
C ALA A 72 11.90 -3.26 3.02
N ASN A 73 10.66 -2.87 2.78
CA ASN A 73 10.16 -1.55 3.18
C ASN A 73 9.93 -1.43 4.68
N ARG A 74 9.67 -2.54 5.35
CA ARG A 74 9.53 -2.54 6.80
C ARG A 74 10.87 -2.44 7.50
N SER A 75 11.91 -2.98 6.87
CA SER A 75 13.25 -3.06 7.49
C SER A 75 14.13 -1.86 7.21
N HIS A 76 13.88 -1.14 6.14
CA HIS A 76 14.74 -0.07 5.67
C HIS A 76 13.93 1.15 5.29
N SER A 77 14.59 2.31 5.29
CA SER A 77 13.96 3.49 4.73
C SER A 77 13.71 3.24 3.24
N ASP A 78 12.66 3.81 2.72
CA ASP A 78 12.24 3.52 1.34
C ASP A 78 12.86 4.42 0.29
N ASP A 79 13.93 5.11 0.64
CA ASP A 79 14.52 6.13 -0.23
C ASP A 79 14.92 5.63 -1.61
N ASN A 80 15.30 4.38 -1.70
CA ASN A 80 15.87 3.84 -2.93
C ASN A 80 15.04 2.77 -3.61
N TRP A 81 14.04 2.24 -2.98
CA TRP A 81 13.36 1.07 -3.53
C TRP A 81 12.46 1.40 -4.71
N LEU A 82 12.05 2.64 -4.83
CA LEU A 82 11.25 3.08 -5.97
C LEU A 82 12.08 3.28 -7.24
N ALA A 83 13.34 3.31 -7.08
CA ALA A 83 14.24 3.56 -8.21
C ALA A 83 14.30 2.36 -9.20
#